data_9984182fcd6b30060fc897c97d5cb452
#
_entry.id   9984182fcd6b30060fc897c97d5cb452
#
_cell.length_a   1.000
_cell.length_b   1.000
_cell.length_c   1.000
_cell.angle_alpha   90.00
_cell.angle_beta   90.00
_cell.angle_gamma   90.00
#
_symmetry.space_group_name_H-M   'P 1'
#
loop_
_entity.id
_entity.type
_entity.pdbx_description
1 polymer ?
#
loop_
_entity_poly.entity_id
_entity_poly.type
_entity_poly.pdbx_seq_one_letter_code
_entity_poly.pdbx_strand_id
1 'polypeptide(L)'
;MNRTFLALILLLLIASPDPALSSGEIIIIKSSDIIPYQKAVEGFKKHFASGSYREHVIDEDVKEKGKLVLAGAVERGGDLIVAVGPEAAYLTGTASISIPVMFTMVSNPEKLFPEGDAAHRGVSLNLPVALQLEQIKSAFAGRKKIGVLYTPEHNQKNLDAIMSQGAALGLTVAGMPISSQKQIPEFLESPLSGIDVLLLIPDRTIGSEKILKYIIKSMLLKKIPVVGFNEWFAENGAILSFSLDYEEIGKQTAEYARRLLDEKSPPGSFVQEPSRVRTIINLKVAQKLSVAISAEMIKQASEVIQ
;
A
#
# COMPACT_ATOMS: atom_id res chain seq x y z
N MET A 1 -3.25 -59.68 56.51
CA MET A 1 -3.73 -58.33 56.81
C MET A 1 -2.80 -57.35 56.12
N ASN A 2 -3.07 -57.10 54.87
CA ASN A 2 -2.26 -56.15 54.04
C ASN A 2 -3.12 -54.93 53.71
N ARG A 3 -2.70 -53.78 54.23
CA ARG A 3 -3.29 -52.46 53.91
C ARG A 3 -2.42 -51.81 52.80
N THR A 4 -2.91 -51.88 51.57
CA THR A 4 -2.34 -51.13 50.43
C THR A 4 -2.80 -49.69 50.47
N PHE A 5 -1.87 -48.77 50.70
CA PHE A 5 -2.10 -47.31 50.55
C PHE A 5 -2.06 -46.95 49.08
N LEU A 6 -3.18 -46.49 48.54
CA LEU A 6 -3.30 -45.95 47.21
C LEU A 6 -3.03 -44.44 47.27
N ALA A 7 -1.83 -44.04 46.86
CA ALA A 7 -1.44 -42.61 46.74
C ALA A 7 -2.03 -42.03 45.43
N LEU A 8 -3.04 -41.16 45.55
CA LEU A 8 -3.64 -40.42 44.47
C LEU A 8 -2.76 -39.20 44.19
N ILE A 9 -1.95 -39.25 43.13
CA ILE A 9 -1.17 -38.09 42.68
C ILE A 9 -2.11 -37.20 41.88
N LEU A 10 -2.52 -36.08 42.47
CA LEU A 10 -3.28 -35.02 41.82
C LEU A 10 -2.31 -34.20 40.99
N LEU A 11 -2.28 -34.41 39.67
CA LEU A 11 -1.52 -33.63 38.70
C LEU A 11 -2.20 -32.26 38.53
N LEU A 12 -1.76 -31.24 39.25
CA LEU A 12 -2.15 -29.86 39.00
C LEU A 12 -1.52 -29.43 37.68
N LEU A 13 -2.31 -29.42 36.63
CA LEU A 13 -1.99 -28.68 35.40
C LEU A 13 -1.94 -27.18 35.75
N ILE A 14 -0.76 -26.68 36.00
CA ILE A 14 -0.49 -25.24 36.04
C ILE A 14 -0.61 -24.77 34.56
N ALA A 15 -1.79 -24.31 34.20
CA ALA A 15 -1.94 -23.51 32.97
C ALA A 15 -1.06 -22.27 33.20
N SER A 16 0.08 -22.25 32.53
CA SER A 16 0.87 -21.02 32.44
C SER A 16 -0.04 -19.98 31.78
N PRO A 17 -0.33 -18.85 32.42
CA PRO A 17 -1.02 -17.78 31.72
C PRO A 17 -0.13 -17.41 30.54
N ASP A 18 -0.70 -17.40 29.33
CA ASP A 18 -0.07 -16.73 28.19
C ASP A 18 0.40 -15.37 28.71
N PRO A 19 1.63 -14.93 28.37
CA PRO A 19 2.06 -13.60 28.74
C PRO A 19 1.06 -12.63 28.12
N ALA A 20 0.12 -12.17 28.92
CA ALA A 20 -0.75 -11.07 28.55
C ALA A 20 0.21 -9.94 28.15
N LEU A 21 0.22 -9.61 26.85
CA LEU A 21 0.86 -8.40 26.37
C LEU A 21 0.45 -7.30 27.36
N SER A 22 1.44 -6.71 28.02
CA SER A 22 1.25 -5.57 28.90
C SER A 22 0.15 -4.67 28.34
N SER A 23 -0.78 -4.23 29.17
CA SER A 23 -1.87 -3.34 28.80
C SER A 23 -1.34 -1.94 28.47
N GLY A 24 -0.42 -1.87 27.53
CA GLY A 24 0.25 -0.67 27.15
C GLY A 24 -0.63 0.27 26.31
N GLU A 25 -0.37 1.55 26.41
CA GLU A 25 -1.07 2.55 25.65
C GLU A 25 -0.44 2.75 24.28
N ILE A 26 -1.25 2.63 23.23
CA ILE A 26 -0.86 2.90 21.84
C ILE A 26 -1.27 4.33 21.48
N ILE A 27 -0.30 5.11 21.04
CA ILE A 27 -0.51 6.49 20.63
C ILE A 27 -0.61 6.50 19.10
N ILE A 28 -1.76 6.93 18.56
CA ILE A 28 -1.99 7.05 17.14
C ILE A 28 -1.98 8.53 16.76
N ILE A 29 -1.05 8.93 15.90
CA ILE A 29 -0.94 10.31 15.41
C ILE A 29 -1.28 10.29 13.92
N LYS A 30 -2.39 10.92 13.55
CA LYS A 30 -2.86 11.05 12.16
C LYS A 30 -2.45 12.40 11.58
N SER A 31 -1.97 12.41 10.34
CA SER A 31 -1.70 13.63 9.59
C SER A 31 -2.97 14.46 9.37
N SER A 32 -4.08 13.77 9.09
CA SER A 32 -5.42 14.37 8.92
C SER A 32 -6.52 13.35 9.23
N ASP A 33 -7.77 13.81 9.32
CA ASP A 33 -8.90 12.92 9.62
C ASP A 33 -9.70 12.56 8.35
N ILE A 34 -9.04 11.88 7.40
CA ILE A 34 -9.64 11.41 6.15
C ILE A 34 -10.00 9.93 6.19
N ILE A 35 -10.97 9.53 5.38
CA ILE A 35 -11.49 8.14 5.34
C ILE A 35 -10.38 7.08 5.16
N PRO A 36 -9.39 7.25 4.27
CA PRO A 36 -8.30 6.29 4.14
C PRO A 36 -7.52 6.04 5.43
N TYR A 37 -7.25 7.11 6.20
CA TYR A 37 -6.52 7.01 7.46
C TYR A 37 -7.39 6.40 8.57
N GLN A 38 -8.67 6.74 8.61
CA GLN A 38 -9.62 6.11 9.53
C GLN A 38 -9.69 4.59 9.31
N LYS A 39 -9.84 4.15 8.07
CA LYS A 39 -9.85 2.71 7.73
C LYS A 39 -8.55 2.00 8.11
N ALA A 40 -7.40 2.62 7.90
CA ALA A 40 -6.12 2.03 8.31
C ALA A 40 -6.01 1.91 9.84
N VAL A 41 -6.46 2.93 10.57
CA VAL A 41 -6.51 2.90 12.05
C VAL A 41 -7.50 1.84 12.56
N GLU A 42 -8.67 1.70 11.94
CA GLU A 42 -9.64 0.64 12.26
C GLU A 42 -9.03 -0.75 12.06
N GLY A 43 -8.38 -0.98 10.90
CA GLY A 43 -7.66 -2.22 10.62
C GLY A 43 -6.56 -2.51 11.62
N PHE A 44 -5.78 -1.49 12.00
CA PHE A 44 -4.77 -1.63 13.03
C PHE A 44 -5.37 -2.04 14.38
N LYS A 45 -6.35 -1.30 14.89
CA LYS A 45 -6.99 -1.57 16.18
C LYS A 45 -7.63 -2.94 16.27
N LYS A 46 -8.34 -3.33 15.22
CA LYS A 46 -9.02 -4.63 15.13
C LYS A 46 -8.04 -5.81 15.24
N HIS A 47 -6.81 -5.64 14.77
CA HIS A 47 -5.83 -6.72 14.71
C HIS A 47 -4.71 -6.57 15.74
N PHE A 48 -4.48 -5.42 16.32
CA PHE A 48 -3.48 -5.27 17.37
C PHE A 48 -3.96 -5.76 18.75
N ALA A 49 -5.24 -5.60 19.04
CA ALA A 49 -5.95 -6.13 20.20
C ALA A 49 -5.21 -5.94 21.54
N SER A 50 -4.82 -4.72 21.88
CA SER A 50 -4.23 -4.43 23.18
C SER A 50 -4.84 -3.19 23.81
N GLY A 51 -4.75 -3.07 25.11
CA GLY A 51 -4.83 -1.92 25.99
C GLY A 51 -5.75 -0.75 25.58
N SER A 52 -5.22 0.41 25.75
CA SER A 52 -5.87 1.69 25.42
C SER A 52 -5.25 2.31 24.18
N TYR A 53 -6.08 3.07 23.46
CA TYR A 53 -5.65 3.85 22.29
C TYR A 53 -5.88 5.32 22.56
N ARG A 54 -4.89 6.14 22.29
CA ARG A 54 -4.99 7.59 22.31
C ARG A 54 -4.76 8.14 20.92
N GLU A 55 -5.77 8.75 20.32
CA GLU A 55 -5.69 9.31 18.98
C GLU A 55 -5.50 10.83 19.00
N HIS A 56 -4.66 11.30 18.09
CA HIS A 56 -4.41 12.70 17.82
C HIS A 56 -4.45 12.96 16.32
N VAL A 57 -4.95 14.13 15.93
CA VAL A 57 -4.93 14.63 14.55
C VAL A 57 -4.15 15.93 14.55
N ILE A 58 -3.14 16.03 13.70
CA ILE A 58 -2.28 17.22 13.64
C ILE A 58 -2.75 18.25 12.60
N ASP A 59 -3.56 17.83 11.60
CA ASP A 59 -4.07 18.68 10.51
C ASP A 59 -2.99 19.53 9.84
N GLU A 60 -3.35 20.72 9.35
CA GLU A 60 -2.46 21.59 8.56
C GLU A 60 -1.34 22.24 9.38
N ASP A 61 -1.48 22.34 10.72
CA ASP A 61 -0.46 22.97 11.58
C ASP A 61 0.52 21.94 12.18
N VAL A 62 1.31 21.33 11.26
CA VAL A 62 2.30 20.30 11.62
C VAL A 62 3.40 20.86 12.53
N LYS A 63 3.78 22.13 12.38
CA LYS A 63 4.97 22.69 13.06
C LYS A 63 4.72 22.97 14.53
N GLU A 64 3.64 23.64 14.88
CA GLU A 64 3.37 24.02 16.27
C GLU A 64 2.51 22.99 16.98
N LYS A 65 1.30 22.71 16.46
CA LYS A 65 0.37 21.76 17.06
C LYS A 65 0.92 20.33 17.07
N GLY A 66 1.54 19.91 15.97
CA GLY A 66 2.13 18.57 15.87
C GLY A 66 3.22 18.35 16.92
N LYS A 67 4.11 19.31 17.14
CA LYS A 67 5.15 19.21 18.19
C LYS A 67 4.55 19.15 19.60
N LEU A 68 3.52 19.95 19.87
CA LEU A 68 2.82 19.92 21.17
C LEU A 68 2.13 18.57 21.41
N VAL A 69 1.47 18.02 20.38
CA VAL A 69 0.84 16.70 20.45
C VAL A 69 1.88 15.64 20.74
N LEU A 70 3.00 15.64 20.01
CA LEU A 70 4.08 14.68 20.20
C LEU A 70 4.72 14.81 21.57
N ALA A 71 5.03 16.03 22.02
CA ALA A 71 5.60 16.26 23.35
C ALA A 71 4.67 15.75 24.46
N GLY A 72 3.39 16.09 24.40
CA GLY A 72 2.40 15.60 25.34
C GLY A 72 2.16 14.09 25.29
N ALA A 73 2.34 13.48 24.13
CA ALA A 73 2.29 12.02 23.97
C ALA A 73 3.49 11.34 24.63
N VAL A 74 4.69 11.85 24.39
CA VAL A 74 5.94 11.34 24.99
C VAL A 74 5.96 11.53 26.52
N GLU A 75 5.53 12.70 27.02
CA GLU A 75 5.48 13.00 28.46
C GLU A 75 4.57 12.04 29.24
N ARG A 76 3.41 11.70 28.66
CA ARG A 76 2.47 10.77 29.29
C ARG A 76 2.88 9.30 29.18
N GLY A 77 3.85 9.02 28.34
CA GLY A 77 4.31 7.67 28.06
C GLY A 77 3.36 6.90 27.13
N GLY A 78 3.87 5.79 26.63
CA GLY A 78 3.17 4.86 25.74
C GLY A 78 4.14 3.77 25.30
N ASP A 79 3.64 2.64 24.82
CA ASP A 79 4.51 1.54 24.37
C ASP A 79 4.85 1.64 22.90
N LEU A 80 4.00 2.30 22.09
CA LEU A 80 4.19 2.46 20.67
C LEU A 80 3.50 3.73 20.16
N ILE A 81 4.14 4.39 19.22
CA ILE A 81 3.53 5.44 18.39
C ILE A 81 3.27 4.87 17.00
N VAL A 82 2.02 4.99 16.53
CA VAL A 82 1.62 4.70 15.15
C VAL A 82 1.38 6.02 14.44
N ALA A 83 2.29 6.37 13.54
CA ALA A 83 2.23 7.59 12.74
C ALA A 83 1.52 7.30 11.40
N VAL A 84 0.35 7.92 11.18
CA VAL A 84 -0.53 7.67 10.03
C VAL A 84 -0.47 8.85 9.06
N GLY A 85 0.11 8.62 7.90
CA GLY A 85 0.32 9.65 6.88
C GLY A 85 1.67 10.35 6.96
N PRO A 86 2.05 11.14 5.92
CA PRO A 86 3.40 11.64 5.76
C PRO A 86 3.81 12.70 6.79
N GLU A 87 2.91 13.60 7.21
CA GLU A 87 3.22 14.64 8.19
C GLU A 87 3.47 14.06 9.57
N ALA A 88 2.63 13.09 10.00
CA ALA A 88 2.80 12.39 11.27
C ALA A 88 4.09 11.55 11.26
N ALA A 89 4.38 10.87 10.15
CA ALA A 89 5.61 10.09 9.99
C ALA A 89 6.86 10.97 10.01
N TYR A 90 6.84 12.11 9.30
CA TYR A 90 7.95 13.08 9.33
C TYR A 90 8.18 13.64 10.73
N LEU A 91 7.10 14.07 11.39
CA LEU A 91 7.17 14.62 12.75
C LEU A 91 7.81 13.65 13.75
N THR A 92 7.36 12.40 13.73
CA THR A 92 7.86 11.36 14.65
C THR A 92 9.25 10.86 14.25
N GLY A 93 9.55 10.79 12.96
CA GLY A 93 10.85 10.34 12.45
C GLY A 93 11.99 11.33 12.67
N THR A 94 11.69 12.65 12.75
CA THR A 94 12.68 13.69 13.00
C THR A 94 12.84 14.08 14.47
N ALA A 95 11.99 13.54 15.35
CA ALA A 95 12.04 13.83 16.78
C ALA A 95 12.89 12.78 17.54
N SER A 96 13.68 13.23 18.51
CA SER A 96 14.37 12.34 19.44
C SER A 96 13.41 11.83 20.49
N ILE A 97 12.79 10.67 20.24
CA ILE A 97 11.83 10.03 21.13
C ILE A 97 12.29 8.61 21.48
N SER A 98 12.05 8.19 22.71
CA SER A 98 12.41 6.86 23.21
C SER A 98 11.34 5.79 22.92
N ILE A 99 10.10 6.22 22.64
CA ILE A 99 8.99 5.32 22.34
C ILE A 99 9.18 4.76 20.92
N PRO A 100 9.07 3.45 20.70
CA PRO A 100 9.09 2.86 19.37
C PRO A 100 8.06 3.51 18.44
N VAL A 101 8.46 3.75 17.17
CA VAL A 101 7.58 4.35 16.14
C VAL A 101 7.38 3.38 14.99
N MET A 102 6.13 3.23 14.57
CA MET A 102 5.75 2.57 13.34
C MET A 102 4.97 3.56 12.46
N PHE A 103 5.40 3.80 11.23
CA PHE A 103 4.59 4.60 10.31
C PHE A 103 3.67 3.71 9.45
N THR A 104 2.60 4.29 8.94
CA THR A 104 1.72 3.69 7.94
C THR A 104 1.10 4.76 7.04
N MET A 105 0.57 4.36 5.89
CA MET A 105 -0.10 5.26 4.94
C MET A 105 0.81 6.38 4.39
N VAL A 106 2.09 6.08 4.14
CA VAL A 106 3.08 7.00 3.58
C VAL A 106 3.46 6.54 2.17
N SER A 107 3.22 7.39 1.18
CA SER A 107 3.70 7.15 -0.19
C SER A 107 5.17 7.55 -0.33
N ASN A 108 5.96 6.72 -1.00
CA ASN A 108 7.39 6.96 -1.25
C ASN A 108 8.17 7.35 0.02
N PRO A 109 8.13 6.51 1.08
CA PRO A 109 8.76 6.83 2.36
C PRO A 109 10.27 7.10 2.23
N GLU A 110 10.92 6.57 1.22
CA GLU A 110 12.33 6.85 0.89
C GLU A 110 12.63 8.32 0.54
N LYS A 111 11.59 9.09 0.15
CA LYS A 111 11.71 10.55 -0.06
C LYS A 111 11.48 11.33 1.22
N LEU A 112 10.77 10.75 2.17
CA LEU A 112 10.47 11.38 3.44
C LEU A 112 11.60 11.18 4.45
N PHE A 113 12.27 10.03 4.38
CA PHE A 113 13.32 9.61 5.28
C PHE A 113 14.63 9.42 4.50
N PRO A 114 15.58 10.38 4.53
CA PRO A 114 16.88 10.22 3.91
C PRO A 114 17.65 9.01 4.45
N GLU A 115 18.48 8.42 3.61
CA GLU A 115 19.35 7.31 4.01
C GLU A 115 20.29 7.72 5.15
N GLY A 116 20.34 6.89 6.18
CA GLY A 116 21.24 7.09 7.34
C GLY A 116 20.58 7.64 8.59
N ASP A 117 19.36 8.12 8.52
CA ASP A 117 18.59 8.50 9.72
C ASP A 117 17.98 7.29 10.44
N ALA A 118 17.52 7.56 11.67
CA ALA A 118 17.02 6.55 12.61
C ALA A 118 16.10 5.49 11.98
N ALA A 119 16.05 4.32 12.57
CA ALA A 119 15.30 3.16 12.08
C ALA A 119 13.84 3.49 11.74
N HIS A 120 13.57 3.77 10.46
CA HIS A 120 12.21 4.00 9.97
C HIS A 120 11.54 2.67 9.69
N ARG A 121 10.45 2.40 10.39
CA ARG A 121 9.73 1.13 10.31
C ARG A 121 8.28 1.38 9.97
N GLY A 122 7.77 0.68 8.96
CA GLY A 122 6.39 0.87 8.60
C GLY A 122 5.92 0.15 7.34
N VAL A 123 4.63 0.38 7.03
CA VAL A 123 3.97 -0.10 5.83
C VAL A 123 3.68 1.09 4.92
N SER A 124 4.24 1.05 3.71
CA SER A 124 4.07 2.12 2.73
C SER A 124 2.65 2.14 2.13
N LEU A 125 2.35 3.22 1.40
CA LEU A 125 1.15 3.36 0.57
C LEU A 125 1.48 3.15 -0.93
N ASN A 126 2.58 2.49 -1.23
CA ASN A 126 2.96 2.21 -2.61
C ASN A 126 2.21 0.98 -3.11
N LEU A 127 1.72 1.03 -4.35
CA LEU A 127 1.19 -0.15 -5.02
C LEU A 127 2.35 -1.09 -5.38
N PRO A 128 2.37 -2.35 -4.89
CA PRO A 128 3.45 -3.27 -5.17
C PRO A 128 3.55 -3.59 -6.66
N VAL A 129 4.67 -3.26 -7.28
CA VAL A 129 4.90 -3.44 -8.71
C VAL A 129 4.82 -4.91 -9.11
N ALA A 130 5.38 -5.81 -8.30
CA ALA A 130 5.34 -7.24 -8.56
C ALA A 130 3.91 -7.76 -8.67
N LEU A 131 3.06 -7.44 -7.69
CA LEU A 131 1.65 -7.88 -7.67
C LEU A 131 0.88 -7.31 -8.87
N GLN A 132 1.12 -6.04 -9.23
CA GLN A 132 0.48 -5.45 -10.41
C GLN A 132 0.86 -6.20 -11.70
N LEU A 133 2.15 -6.47 -11.90
CA LEU A 133 2.64 -7.14 -13.11
C LEU A 133 2.20 -8.60 -13.20
N GLU A 134 2.14 -9.33 -12.08
CA GLU A 134 1.59 -10.68 -12.03
C GLU A 134 0.11 -10.71 -12.42
N GLN A 135 -0.68 -9.78 -11.91
CA GLN A 135 -2.09 -9.64 -12.27
C GLN A 135 -2.28 -9.24 -13.74
N ILE A 136 -1.44 -8.33 -14.25
CA ILE A 136 -1.46 -7.95 -15.69
C ILE A 136 -1.14 -9.16 -16.56
N LYS A 137 -0.10 -9.91 -16.23
CA LYS A 137 0.28 -11.14 -16.96
C LYS A 137 -0.85 -12.17 -16.96
N SER A 138 -1.53 -12.33 -15.84
CA SER A 138 -2.67 -13.26 -15.70
C SER A 138 -3.91 -12.77 -16.47
N ALA A 139 -4.22 -11.47 -16.44
CA ALA A 139 -5.38 -10.88 -17.10
C ALA A 139 -5.26 -10.88 -18.62
N PHE A 140 -4.06 -10.66 -19.13
CA PHE A 140 -3.84 -10.43 -20.56
C PHE A 140 -2.99 -11.55 -21.16
N ALA A 141 -3.47 -12.79 -21.09
CA ALA A 141 -2.77 -13.95 -21.63
C ALA A 141 -2.30 -13.75 -23.08
N GLY A 142 -1.02 -13.98 -23.33
CA GLY A 142 -0.40 -13.78 -24.64
C GLY A 142 0.01 -12.34 -24.98
N ARG A 143 -0.38 -11.35 -24.18
CA ARG A 143 0.05 -9.95 -24.32
C ARG A 143 1.24 -9.69 -23.40
N LYS A 144 2.40 -9.38 -24.00
CA LYS A 144 3.66 -9.29 -23.23
C LYS A 144 4.29 -7.91 -23.25
N LYS A 145 3.85 -7.02 -24.12
CA LYS A 145 4.45 -5.70 -24.31
C LYS A 145 3.64 -4.64 -23.56
N ILE A 146 4.18 -4.17 -22.46
CA ILE A 146 3.54 -3.19 -21.57
C ILE A 146 4.13 -1.81 -21.87
N GLY A 147 3.31 -0.86 -22.28
CA GLY A 147 3.68 0.55 -22.35
C GLY A 147 3.42 1.24 -21.03
N VAL A 148 4.34 2.07 -20.58
CA VAL A 148 4.20 2.89 -19.36
C VAL A 148 4.37 4.35 -19.74
N LEU A 149 3.30 5.12 -19.66
CA LEU A 149 3.34 6.58 -19.88
C LEU A 149 3.83 7.26 -18.60
N TYR A 150 4.92 8.04 -18.67
CA TYR A 150 5.55 8.59 -17.49
C TYR A 150 6.31 9.89 -17.76
N THR A 151 6.53 10.67 -16.70
CA THR A 151 7.41 11.84 -16.72
C THR A 151 8.77 11.44 -16.11
N PRO A 152 9.87 11.47 -16.88
CA PRO A 152 11.20 11.02 -16.41
C PRO A 152 11.66 11.71 -15.14
N GLU A 153 11.43 13.01 -15.01
CA GLU A 153 11.83 13.80 -13.84
C GLU A 153 11.25 13.24 -12.52
N HIS A 154 10.07 12.64 -12.56
CA HIS A 154 9.35 12.20 -11.36
C HIS A 154 9.28 10.69 -11.19
N ASN A 155 9.29 9.94 -12.29
CA ASN A 155 8.96 8.53 -12.30
C ASN A 155 10.02 7.61 -12.92
N GLN A 156 11.24 8.08 -13.20
CA GLN A 156 12.28 7.23 -13.79
C GLN A 156 12.58 6.00 -12.92
N LYS A 157 12.79 6.18 -11.62
CA LYS A 157 13.05 5.06 -10.69
C LYS A 157 11.90 4.04 -10.65
N ASN A 158 10.66 4.53 -10.71
CA ASN A 158 9.48 3.66 -10.73
C ASN A 158 9.42 2.86 -12.04
N LEU A 159 9.70 3.51 -13.19
CA LEU A 159 9.80 2.80 -14.46
C LEU A 159 10.90 1.74 -14.44
N ASP A 160 12.08 2.06 -13.92
CA ASP A 160 13.20 1.11 -13.84
C ASP A 160 12.83 -0.13 -13.02
N ALA A 161 12.11 0.06 -11.91
CA ALA A 161 11.57 -1.04 -11.10
C ALA A 161 10.54 -1.88 -11.88
N ILE A 162 9.63 -1.24 -12.61
CA ILE A 162 8.62 -1.92 -13.45
C ILE A 162 9.32 -2.71 -14.57
N MET A 163 10.33 -2.15 -15.22
CA MET A 163 11.11 -2.81 -16.27
C MET A 163 11.85 -4.04 -15.72
N SER A 164 12.55 -3.89 -14.60
CA SER A 164 13.32 -4.98 -13.98
C SER A 164 12.41 -6.14 -13.56
N GLN A 165 11.32 -5.83 -12.84
CA GLN A 165 10.37 -6.85 -12.36
C GLN A 165 9.56 -7.45 -13.53
N GLY A 166 9.23 -6.66 -14.55
CA GLY A 166 8.58 -7.12 -15.76
C GLY A 166 9.41 -8.15 -16.50
N ALA A 167 10.71 -7.89 -16.67
CA ALA A 167 11.64 -8.81 -17.30
C ALA A 167 11.71 -10.16 -16.56
N ALA A 168 11.73 -10.15 -15.22
CA ALA A 168 11.69 -11.36 -14.40
C ALA A 168 10.41 -12.20 -14.62
N LEU A 169 9.30 -11.56 -14.99
CA LEU A 169 8.03 -12.22 -15.32
C LEU A 169 7.87 -12.57 -16.80
N GLY A 170 8.88 -12.29 -17.65
CA GLY A 170 8.84 -12.49 -19.09
C GLY A 170 7.97 -11.47 -19.84
N LEU A 171 7.77 -10.29 -19.25
CA LEU A 171 7.12 -9.13 -19.86
C LEU A 171 8.17 -8.17 -20.43
N THR A 172 7.85 -7.54 -21.55
CA THR A 172 8.65 -6.46 -22.13
C THR A 172 8.00 -5.13 -21.77
N VAL A 173 8.68 -4.31 -20.98
CA VAL A 173 8.17 -3.00 -20.59
C VAL A 173 8.85 -1.92 -21.41
N ALA A 174 8.05 -1.05 -22.04
CA ALA A 174 8.52 0.10 -22.79
C ALA A 174 8.10 1.39 -22.09
N GLY A 175 9.09 2.18 -21.66
CA GLY A 175 8.85 3.53 -21.14
C GLY A 175 8.46 4.47 -22.26
N MET A 176 7.42 5.26 -22.06
CA MET A 176 6.85 6.22 -22.99
C MET A 176 6.94 7.62 -22.37
N PRO A 177 8.09 8.30 -22.52
CA PRO A 177 8.36 9.54 -21.80
C PRO A 177 7.53 10.69 -22.35
N ILE A 178 6.98 11.50 -21.46
CA ILE A 178 6.37 12.79 -21.73
C ILE A 178 6.93 13.86 -20.79
N SER A 179 7.07 15.08 -21.26
CA SER A 179 7.51 16.22 -20.46
C SER A 179 6.36 17.18 -20.14
N SER A 180 5.25 17.08 -20.85
CA SER A 180 4.08 17.94 -20.64
C SER A 180 2.79 17.32 -21.17
N GLN A 181 1.65 17.77 -20.66
CA GLN A 181 0.32 17.35 -21.16
C GLN A 181 0.10 17.67 -22.65
N LYS A 182 0.77 18.69 -23.17
CA LYS A 182 0.62 19.11 -24.58
C LYS A 182 1.14 18.07 -25.56
N GLN A 183 2.04 17.20 -25.16
CA GLN A 183 2.59 16.13 -25.99
C GLN A 183 1.67 14.91 -26.08
N ILE A 184 0.70 14.78 -25.17
CA ILE A 184 -0.16 13.60 -25.09
C ILE A 184 -0.97 13.36 -26.39
N PRO A 185 -1.61 14.37 -27.00
CA PRO A 185 -2.34 14.14 -28.26
C PRO A 185 -1.45 13.58 -29.38
N GLU A 186 -0.32 14.22 -29.66
CA GLU A 186 0.63 13.80 -30.67
C GLU A 186 1.17 12.39 -30.38
N PHE A 187 1.51 12.13 -29.14
CA PHE A 187 1.94 10.80 -28.68
C PHE A 187 0.86 9.74 -28.94
N LEU A 188 -0.40 10.02 -28.60
CA LEU A 188 -1.51 9.09 -28.81
C LEU A 188 -1.89 8.92 -30.29
N GLU A 189 -1.61 9.88 -31.14
CA GLU A 189 -1.82 9.77 -32.60
C GLU A 189 -0.73 8.92 -33.27
N SER A 190 0.46 8.83 -32.69
CA SER A 190 1.53 8.02 -33.21
C SER A 190 1.17 6.51 -33.24
N PRO A 191 1.79 5.73 -34.14
CA PRO A 191 1.60 4.29 -34.12
C PRO A 191 2.12 3.67 -32.83
N LEU A 192 1.21 3.24 -31.95
CA LEU A 192 1.54 2.50 -30.72
C LEU A 192 1.69 0.98 -30.98
N SER A 193 2.21 0.64 -32.17
CA SER A 193 2.35 -0.75 -32.63
C SER A 193 3.30 -1.61 -31.80
N GLY A 194 3.99 -0.99 -30.84
CA GLY A 194 4.94 -1.67 -29.97
C GLY A 194 4.40 -2.13 -28.63
N ILE A 195 3.11 -1.87 -28.29
CA ILE A 195 2.54 -2.22 -26.99
C ILE A 195 1.24 -3.02 -27.13
N ASP A 196 1.04 -3.94 -26.21
CA ASP A 196 -0.16 -4.77 -26.09
C ASP A 196 -1.12 -4.26 -25.01
N VAL A 197 -0.58 -3.58 -23.99
CA VAL A 197 -1.30 -3.05 -22.81
C VAL A 197 -0.67 -1.72 -22.42
N LEU A 198 -1.47 -0.73 -22.04
CA LEU A 198 -1.01 0.52 -21.45
C LEU A 198 -1.19 0.46 -19.93
N LEU A 199 -0.10 0.52 -19.17
CA LEU A 199 -0.11 0.69 -17.72
C LEU A 199 0.03 2.18 -17.38
N LEU A 200 -0.98 2.72 -16.70
CA LEU A 200 -0.94 4.06 -16.13
C LEU A 200 -0.45 3.98 -14.68
N ILE A 201 0.48 4.85 -14.34
CA ILE A 201 1.04 4.99 -12.99
C ILE A 201 0.72 6.38 -12.45
N PRO A 202 0.73 6.59 -11.11
CA PRO A 202 0.59 7.92 -10.55
C PRO A 202 1.66 8.87 -11.09
N ASP A 203 1.23 9.91 -11.81
CA ASP A 203 2.12 10.91 -12.43
C ASP A 203 1.45 12.29 -12.41
N ARG A 204 2.17 13.29 -11.91
CA ARG A 204 1.64 14.66 -11.75
C ARG A 204 1.33 15.32 -13.08
N THR A 205 2.10 15.01 -14.13
CA THR A 205 1.94 15.61 -15.47
C THR A 205 0.66 15.15 -16.14
N ILE A 206 0.24 13.89 -15.91
CA ILE A 206 -0.96 13.31 -16.52
C ILE A 206 -2.15 13.21 -15.57
N GLY A 207 -2.05 13.78 -14.36
CA GLY A 207 -3.01 13.58 -13.27
C GLY A 207 -4.37 14.28 -13.45
N SER A 208 -4.61 15.08 -14.49
CA SER A 208 -5.93 15.68 -14.67
C SER A 208 -6.94 14.68 -15.22
N GLU A 209 -8.14 14.66 -14.64
CA GLU A 209 -9.22 13.76 -15.04
C GLU A 209 -9.56 13.84 -16.52
N LYS A 210 -9.56 15.06 -17.09
CA LYS A 210 -9.81 15.31 -18.52
C LYS A 210 -8.78 14.60 -19.40
N ILE A 211 -7.51 14.69 -19.04
CA ILE A 211 -6.40 14.05 -19.77
C ILE A 211 -6.48 12.53 -19.65
N LEU A 212 -6.72 12.01 -18.46
CA LEU A 212 -6.86 10.57 -18.22
C LEU A 212 -8.02 9.98 -19.04
N LYS A 213 -9.19 10.63 -19.05
CA LYS A 213 -10.33 10.23 -19.90
C LYS A 213 -9.96 10.24 -21.39
N TYR A 214 -9.21 11.24 -21.84
CA TYR A 214 -8.76 11.32 -23.23
C TYR A 214 -7.80 10.16 -23.57
N ILE A 215 -6.84 9.85 -22.72
CA ILE A 215 -5.92 8.72 -22.89
C ILE A 215 -6.70 7.40 -22.98
N ILE A 216 -7.57 7.13 -22.00
CA ILE A 216 -8.37 5.89 -21.95
C ILE A 216 -9.22 5.74 -23.23
N LYS A 217 -9.93 6.80 -23.63
CA LYS A 217 -10.75 6.78 -24.84
C LYS A 217 -9.92 6.52 -26.10
N SER A 218 -8.75 7.14 -26.22
CA SER A 218 -7.84 6.94 -27.36
C SER A 218 -7.33 5.51 -27.44
N MET A 219 -6.98 4.91 -26.28
CA MET A 219 -6.55 3.52 -26.20
C MET A 219 -7.68 2.55 -26.57
N LEU A 220 -8.91 2.81 -26.11
CA LEU A 220 -10.08 2.01 -26.46
C LEU A 220 -10.31 2.00 -28.00
N LEU A 221 -10.16 3.15 -28.65
CA LEU A 221 -10.28 3.24 -30.12
C LEU A 221 -9.19 2.45 -30.85
N LYS A 222 -7.99 2.39 -30.29
CA LYS A 222 -6.86 1.58 -30.80
C LYS A 222 -6.90 0.11 -30.38
N LYS A 223 -7.92 -0.32 -29.63
CA LYS A 223 -8.07 -1.66 -29.06
C LYS A 223 -6.91 -2.07 -28.14
N ILE A 224 -6.30 -1.10 -27.48
CA ILE A 224 -5.24 -1.32 -26.49
C ILE A 224 -5.88 -1.27 -25.10
N PRO A 225 -5.84 -2.37 -24.32
CA PRO A 225 -6.28 -2.40 -22.93
C PRO A 225 -5.51 -1.40 -22.08
N VAL A 226 -6.24 -0.75 -21.16
CA VAL A 226 -5.66 0.14 -20.15
C VAL A 226 -5.74 -0.51 -18.78
N VAL A 227 -4.67 -0.37 -18.03
CA VAL A 227 -4.58 -0.73 -16.59
C VAL A 227 -4.38 0.54 -15.79
N GLY A 228 -5.19 0.73 -14.74
CA GLY A 228 -5.17 1.89 -13.87
C GLY A 228 -4.72 1.59 -12.45
N PHE A 229 -4.63 2.62 -11.60
CA PHE A 229 -4.10 2.52 -10.24
C PHE A 229 -5.09 2.94 -9.14
N ASN A 230 -6.37 3.05 -9.46
CA ASN A 230 -7.48 3.18 -8.51
C ASN A 230 -8.82 2.83 -9.18
N GLU A 231 -9.91 2.80 -8.41
CA GLU A 231 -11.26 2.43 -8.84
C GLU A 231 -11.77 3.29 -10.01
N TRP A 232 -11.49 4.59 -9.96
CA TRP A 232 -11.90 5.55 -10.99
C TRP A 232 -11.49 5.12 -12.41
N PHE A 233 -10.32 4.48 -12.58
CA PHE A 233 -9.86 4.02 -13.90
C PHE A 233 -10.76 2.93 -14.46
N ALA A 234 -11.16 1.96 -13.65
CA ALA A 234 -12.06 0.90 -14.09
C ALA A 234 -13.45 1.45 -14.47
N GLU A 235 -13.99 2.38 -13.69
CA GLU A 235 -15.23 3.07 -13.98
C GLU A 235 -15.17 3.87 -15.28
N ASN A 236 -14.02 4.43 -15.64
CA ASN A 236 -13.81 5.27 -16.83
C ASN A 236 -13.21 4.53 -18.02
N GLY A 237 -13.15 3.18 -17.98
CA GLY A 237 -12.87 2.37 -19.17
C GLY A 237 -11.54 1.61 -19.17
N ALA A 238 -10.79 1.58 -18.10
CA ALA A 238 -9.72 0.60 -17.94
C ALA A 238 -10.31 -0.80 -17.74
N ILE A 239 -9.68 -1.82 -18.32
CA ILE A 239 -10.11 -3.21 -18.12
C ILE A 239 -9.75 -3.69 -16.71
N LEU A 240 -8.59 -3.30 -16.24
CA LEU A 240 -8.03 -3.71 -14.96
C LEU A 240 -7.60 -2.47 -14.19
N SER A 241 -7.89 -2.45 -12.92
CA SER A 241 -7.41 -1.42 -12.01
C SER A 241 -7.02 -2.03 -10.68
N PHE A 242 -6.08 -1.36 -10.02
CA PHE A 242 -5.61 -1.75 -8.69
C PHE A 242 -5.93 -0.66 -7.70
N SER A 243 -6.38 -1.03 -6.52
CA SER A 243 -6.48 -0.10 -5.41
C SER A 243 -5.93 -0.73 -4.13
N LEU A 244 -5.64 0.12 -3.16
CA LEU A 244 -5.14 -0.34 -1.86
C LEU A 244 -6.30 -0.60 -0.91
N ASP A 245 -6.19 -1.67 -0.15
CA ASP A 245 -7.07 -1.95 0.96
C ASP A 245 -6.48 -1.33 2.24
N TYR A 246 -7.04 -0.20 2.65
CA TYR A 246 -6.52 0.57 3.78
C TYR A 246 -6.69 -0.18 5.11
N GLU A 247 -7.76 -0.98 5.27
CA GLU A 247 -7.96 -1.81 6.46
C GLU A 247 -6.89 -2.92 6.54
N GLU A 248 -6.57 -3.56 5.40
CA GLU A 248 -5.53 -4.58 5.33
C GLU A 248 -4.12 -3.98 5.57
N ILE A 249 -3.86 -2.74 5.10
CA ILE A 249 -2.63 -2.01 5.44
C ILE A 249 -2.53 -1.78 6.95
N GLY A 250 -3.63 -1.38 7.59
CA GLY A 250 -3.69 -1.23 9.04
C GLY A 250 -3.43 -2.54 9.78
N LYS A 251 -4.03 -3.64 9.34
CA LYS A 251 -3.77 -4.97 9.86
C LYS A 251 -2.30 -5.36 9.71
N GLN A 252 -1.73 -5.19 8.53
CA GLN A 252 -0.31 -5.47 8.29
C GLN A 252 0.59 -4.63 9.21
N THR A 253 0.24 -3.35 9.42
CA THR A 253 0.93 -2.48 10.38
C THR A 253 0.86 -3.04 11.80
N ALA A 254 -0.29 -3.57 12.23
CA ALA A 254 -0.47 -4.20 13.54
C ALA A 254 0.41 -5.45 13.71
N GLU A 255 0.53 -6.28 12.68
CA GLU A 255 1.37 -7.47 12.69
C GLU A 255 2.86 -7.11 12.86
N TYR A 256 3.33 -6.09 12.15
CA TYR A 256 4.71 -5.61 12.29
C TYR A 256 4.96 -4.88 13.61
N ALA A 257 3.97 -4.15 14.11
CA ALA A 257 4.04 -3.49 15.40
C ALA A 257 4.24 -4.50 16.56
N ARG A 258 3.53 -5.63 16.52
CA ARG A 258 3.76 -6.72 17.51
C ARG A 258 5.18 -7.25 17.43
N ARG A 259 5.68 -7.55 16.23
CA ARG A 259 7.06 -8.03 16.06
C ARG A 259 8.07 -7.02 16.56
N LEU A 260 7.79 -5.72 16.42
CA LEU A 260 8.65 -4.67 16.95
C LEU A 260 8.70 -4.67 18.48
N LEU A 261 7.55 -4.83 19.14
CA LEU A 261 7.46 -4.85 20.60
C LEU A 261 7.98 -6.16 21.22
N ASP A 262 7.85 -7.28 20.51
CA ASP A 262 8.35 -8.59 20.95
C ASP A 262 9.88 -8.75 20.79
N GLU A 263 10.62 -7.68 20.50
CA GLU A 263 12.08 -7.67 20.26
C GLU A 263 12.55 -8.63 19.15
N LYS A 264 11.63 -9.20 18.38
CA LYS A 264 11.91 -10.11 17.24
C LYS A 264 12.08 -9.36 15.93
N SER A 265 12.03 -8.03 15.95
CA SER A 265 12.26 -7.20 14.78
C SER A 265 13.74 -7.16 14.43
N PRO A 266 14.10 -7.25 13.15
CA PRO A 266 15.47 -7.00 12.74
C PRO A 266 15.90 -5.59 13.17
N PRO A 267 17.15 -5.41 13.63
CA PRO A 267 17.66 -4.08 13.93
C PRO A 267 17.69 -3.23 12.64
N GLY A 268 17.37 -1.96 12.74
CA GLY A 268 17.44 -1.00 11.64
C GLY A 268 16.09 -0.61 11.06
N SER A 269 16.15 0.06 9.92
CA SER A 269 15.00 0.50 9.15
C SER A 269 14.41 -0.65 8.34
N PHE A 270 13.09 -0.76 8.29
CA PHE A 270 12.42 -1.59 7.31
C PHE A 270 11.12 -0.92 6.83
N VAL A 271 10.92 -0.93 5.53
CA VAL A 271 9.71 -0.46 4.89
C VAL A 271 9.11 -1.62 4.12
N GLN A 272 7.87 -1.93 4.43
CA GLN A 272 7.13 -2.98 3.74
C GLN A 272 6.12 -2.37 2.77
N GLU A 273 5.96 -2.99 1.62
CA GLU A 273 4.85 -2.68 0.73
C GLU A 273 3.57 -3.40 1.20
N PRO A 274 2.38 -2.92 0.81
CA PRO A 274 1.14 -3.64 1.06
C PRO A 274 1.21 -5.07 0.54
N SER A 275 0.84 -6.04 1.36
CA SER A 275 0.86 -7.47 1.00
C SER A 275 -0.26 -7.86 0.04
N ARG A 276 -1.27 -7.01 -0.11
CA ARG A 276 -2.43 -7.22 -0.97
C ARG A 276 -2.83 -5.95 -1.70
N VAL A 277 -3.37 -6.15 -2.90
CA VAL A 277 -4.04 -5.11 -3.68
C VAL A 277 -5.47 -5.55 -3.96
N ARG A 278 -6.40 -4.62 -4.00
CA ARG A 278 -7.73 -4.85 -4.54
C ARG A 278 -7.65 -4.79 -6.06
N THR A 279 -8.16 -5.82 -6.72
CA THR A 279 -8.22 -5.92 -8.17
C THR A 279 -9.63 -5.66 -8.64
N ILE A 280 -9.82 -4.69 -9.52
CA ILE A 280 -11.11 -4.30 -10.10
C ILE A 280 -11.07 -4.62 -11.59
N ILE A 281 -12.06 -5.37 -12.08
CA ILE A 281 -12.15 -5.80 -13.47
C ILE A 281 -13.40 -5.21 -14.13
N ASN A 282 -13.24 -4.55 -15.27
CA ASN A 282 -14.36 -4.07 -16.07
C ASN A 282 -14.61 -5.04 -17.25
N LEU A 283 -15.57 -5.94 -17.07
CA LEU A 283 -15.94 -6.93 -18.10
C LEU A 283 -16.63 -6.31 -19.31
N LYS A 284 -17.37 -5.20 -19.16
CA LYS A 284 -17.95 -4.48 -20.33
C LYS A 284 -16.87 -4.04 -21.30
N VAL A 285 -15.78 -3.49 -20.79
CA VAL A 285 -14.65 -3.03 -21.60
C VAL A 285 -13.87 -4.21 -22.14
N ALA A 286 -13.65 -5.26 -21.34
CA ALA A 286 -12.99 -6.48 -21.80
C ALA A 286 -13.73 -7.10 -23.00
N GLN A 287 -15.05 -7.21 -22.96
CA GLN A 287 -15.87 -7.68 -24.08
C GLN A 287 -15.75 -6.78 -25.33
N LYS A 288 -15.82 -5.45 -25.16
CA LYS A 288 -15.65 -4.49 -26.28
C LYS A 288 -14.31 -4.62 -26.98
N LEU A 289 -13.27 -4.94 -26.24
CA LEU A 289 -11.91 -5.11 -26.76
C LEU A 289 -11.60 -6.55 -27.16
N SER A 290 -12.55 -7.48 -27.01
CA SER A 290 -12.37 -8.92 -27.24
C SER A 290 -11.20 -9.50 -26.42
N VAL A 291 -11.09 -9.05 -25.16
CA VAL A 291 -10.11 -9.55 -24.20
C VAL A 291 -10.82 -10.58 -23.33
N ALA A 292 -10.35 -11.81 -23.38
CA ALA A 292 -10.83 -12.88 -22.52
C ALA A 292 -10.16 -12.78 -21.14
N ILE A 293 -10.95 -12.58 -20.10
CA ILE A 293 -10.49 -12.65 -18.70
C ILE A 293 -10.85 -14.04 -18.15
N SER A 294 -9.90 -14.70 -17.51
CA SER A 294 -10.13 -16.04 -16.98
C SER A 294 -11.16 -16.05 -15.85
N ALA A 295 -11.93 -17.15 -15.75
CA ALA A 295 -12.89 -17.31 -14.67
C ALA A 295 -12.25 -17.27 -13.27
N GLU A 296 -11.02 -17.75 -13.15
CA GLU A 296 -10.25 -17.71 -11.92
C GLU A 296 -9.95 -16.26 -11.50
N MET A 297 -9.52 -15.43 -12.44
CA MET A 297 -9.23 -14.03 -12.18
C MET A 297 -10.49 -13.24 -11.81
N ILE A 298 -11.63 -13.53 -12.48
CA ILE A 298 -12.92 -12.93 -12.14
C ILE A 298 -13.33 -13.30 -10.71
N LYS A 299 -13.12 -14.56 -10.32
CA LYS A 299 -13.45 -15.05 -8.96
C LYS A 299 -12.56 -14.41 -7.88
N GLN A 300 -11.29 -14.14 -8.19
CA GLN A 300 -10.33 -13.53 -7.26
C GLN A 300 -10.43 -11.99 -7.22
N ALA A 301 -11.11 -11.39 -8.18
CA ALA A 301 -11.29 -9.94 -8.22
C ALA A 301 -12.04 -9.44 -6.98
N SER A 302 -11.60 -8.30 -6.45
CA SER A 302 -12.29 -7.63 -5.35
C SER A 302 -13.60 -6.98 -5.82
N GLU A 303 -13.67 -6.63 -7.11
CA GLU A 303 -14.83 -6.01 -7.71
C GLU A 303 -14.88 -6.31 -9.21
N VAL A 304 -16.09 -6.51 -9.74
CA VAL A 304 -16.35 -6.78 -11.16
C VAL A 304 -17.44 -5.87 -11.67
N ILE A 305 -17.11 -4.99 -12.61
CA ILE A 305 -18.05 -4.12 -13.32
C ILE A 305 -18.60 -4.88 -14.53
N GLN A 306 -19.92 -5.12 -14.51
CA GLN A 306 -20.67 -5.87 -15.54
C GLN A 306 -21.50 -4.95 -16.42
#